data_64d3c6994f8d2c9f4e23cc65af5618b4
#
_entry.id   64d3c6994f8d2c9f4e23cc65af5618b4
#
_cell.length_a   1.000
_cell.length_b   1.000
_cell.length_c   1.000
_cell.angle_alpha   90.00
_cell.angle_beta   90.00
_cell.angle_gamma   90.00
#
_symmetry.space_group_name_H-M   'P 1'
#
loop_
_entity.id
_entity.type
_entity.pdbx_description
1 polymer ?
#
loop_
_entity_poly.entity_id
_entity_poly.type
_entity_poly.pdbx_seq_one_letter_code
_entity_poly.pdbx_strand_id
1 'polypeptide(L)'
;IDKNDIISAPIGKSFNLGSRLVQFNESFTQEEFEDWVRTLPESVYRMKGYVPIEGVKNPMLFQYAYGMVQWLPEFINMPPKLVIIGENIADVKIIGVH
;
A
#
# COMPACT_ATOMS: atom_id res chain seq x y z
N ILE A 1 10.04 -6.00 -3.27
CA ILE A 1 9.79 -7.23 -2.53
C ILE A 1 10.99 -8.13 -2.64
N ASP A 2 11.39 -8.64 -1.52
CA ASP A 2 12.40 -9.68 -1.48
C ASP A 2 11.82 -10.95 -2.08
N LYS A 3 12.55 -11.56 -3.01
CA LYS A 3 12.12 -12.83 -3.61
C LYS A 3 11.89 -13.92 -2.57
N ASN A 4 12.65 -13.90 -1.50
CA ASN A 4 12.54 -14.91 -0.44
C ASN A 4 11.19 -14.85 0.27
N ASP A 5 10.58 -13.68 0.35
CA ASP A 5 9.26 -13.55 0.96
C ASP A 5 8.18 -14.29 0.19
N ILE A 6 8.36 -14.40 -1.13
CA ILE A 6 7.39 -15.07 -2.01
C ILE A 6 7.73 -16.54 -2.16
N ILE A 7 9.02 -16.83 -2.36
CA ILE A 7 9.47 -18.20 -2.64
C ILE A 7 9.38 -19.09 -1.43
N SER A 8 9.41 -18.51 -0.24
CA SER A 8 9.31 -19.28 1.00
C SER A 8 7.91 -19.81 1.29
N ALA A 9 6.96 -19.57 0.40
CA ALA A 9 5.63 -20.12 0.55
C ALA A 9 5.67 -21.64 0.70
N PRO A 10 4.86 -22.23 1.61
CA PRO A 10 4.86 -23.66 1.81
C PRO A 10 4.49 -24.42 0.54
N ILE A 11 5.23 -25.47 0.28
CA ILE A 11 4.98 -26.33 -0.87
C ILE A 11 3.64 -27.05 -0.68
N GLY A 12 2.87 -27.11 -1.73
CA GLY A 12 1.60 -27.81 -1.71
C GLY A 12 0.42 -26.99 -1.24
N LYS A 13 0.67 -25.79 -0.75
CA LYS A 13 -0.41 -24.84 -0.45
C LYS A 13 -0.69 -23.94 -1.63
N SER A 14 -1.97 -23.72 -1.86
CA SER A 14 -2.43 -22.75 -2.82
C SER A 14 -2.37 -21.37 -2.18
N PHE A 15 -1.67 -20.44 -2.80
CA PHE A 15 -1.66 -19.05 -2.38
C PHE A 15 -2.44 -18.22 -3.38
N ASN A 16 -3.34 -17.43 -2.86
CA ASN A 16 -4.05 -16.46 -3.66
C ASN A 16 -3.34 -15.10 -3.56
N LEU A 17 -2.03 -15.14 -3.74
CA LEU A 17 -1.19 -13.95 -3.67
C LEU A 17 -1.35 -13.15 -4.95
N GLY A 18 -1.60 -11.86 -4.79
CA GLY A 18 -1.78 -10.97 -5.90
C GLY A 18 -1.28 -9.58 -5.60
N SER A 19 -1.33 -8.74 -6.61
CA SER A 19 -1.01 -7.33 -6.48
C SER A 19 -2.16 -6.50 -7.04
N ARG A 20 -2.31 -5.29 -6.51
CA ARG A 20 -3.32 -4.35 -6.95
C ARG A 20 -2.70 -2.97 -7.03
N LEU A 21 -2.89 -2.31 -8.17
CA LEU A 21 -2.46 -0.93 -8.35
C LEU A 21 -3.62 -0.01 -8.06
N VAL A 22 -3.40 0.95 -7.18
CA VAL A 22 -4.37 1.98 -6.83
C VAL A 22 -3.85 3.32 -7.31
N GLN A 23 -4.72 4.09 -7.96
CA GLN A 23 -4.40 5.45 -8.39
C GLN A 23 -5.28 6.42 -7.62
N PHE A 24 -4.66 7.41 -6.99
CA PHE A 24 -5.39 8.38 -6.16
C PHE A 24 -5.76 9.63 -6.96
N ASN A 25 -6.96 10.12 -6.68
CA ASN A 25 -7.47 11.35 -7.28
C ASN A 25 -7.68 12.46 -6.25
N GLU A 26 -7.37 12.20 -4.99
CA GLU A 26 -7.54 13.18 -3.92
C GLU A 26 -6.41 13.06 -2.91
N SER A 27 -6.24 14.09 -2.09
CA SER A 27 -5.22 14.11 -1.05
C SER A 27 -5.81 13.73 0.30
N PHE A 28 -4.93 13.23 1.18
CA PHE A 28 -5.30 12.81 2.52
C PHE A 28 -4.37 13.44 3.54
N THR A 29 -4.77 13.49 4.79
CA THR A 29 -3.81 13.71 5.86
C THR A 29 -3.08 12.38 6.13
N GLN A 30 -1.87 12.46 6.67
CA GLN A 30 -1.16 11.24 7.06
C GLN A 30 -1.99 10.42 8.07
N GLU A 31 -2.64 11.10 8.99
CA GLU A 31 -3.47 10.45 10.01
C GLU A 31 -4.63 9.69 9.37
N GLU A 32 -5.35 10.31 8.45
CA GLU A 32 -6.46 9.62 7.76
C GLU A 32 -5.97 8.39 7.02
N PHE A 33 -4.84 8.50 6.34
CA PHE A 33 -4.30 7.40 5.58
C PHE A 33 -3.85 6.26 6.49
N GLU A 34 -3.19 6.59 7.60
CA GLU A 34 -2.77 5.58 8.57
C GLU A 34 -3.95 4.92 9.27
N ASP A 35 -5.03 5.67 9.53
CA ASP A 35 -6.25 5.09 10.07
C ASP A 35 -6.83 4.06 9.12
N TRP A 36 -6.83 4.35 7.83
CA TRP A 36 -7.26 3.38 6.84
C TRP A 36 -6.36 2.13 6.85
N VAL A 37 -5.05 2.33 6.93
CA VAL A 37 -4.08 1.22 6.95
C VAL A 37 -4.37 0.29 8.13
N ARG A 38 -4.75 0.84 9.29
CA ARG A 38 -5.08 0.04 10.46
C ARG A 38 -6.33 -0.82 10.27
N THR A 39 -7.18 -0.48 9.32
CA THR A 39 -8.38 -1.28 9.03
C THR A 39 -8.11 -2.46 8.11
N LEU A 40 -6.92 -2.53 7.54
CA LEU A 40 -6.60 -3.56 6.56
C LEU A 40 -6.46 -4.93 7.22
N PRO A 41 -6.91 -5.99 6.52
CA PRO A 41 -6.75 -7.35 7.04
C PRO A 41 -5.29 -7.79 7.01
N GLU A 42 -4.97 -8.80 7.79
CA GLU A 42 -3.62 -9.36 7.85
C GLU A 42 -3.17 -9.95 6.51
N SER A 43 -4.11 -10.22 5.63
CA SER A 43 -3.81 -10.71 4.28
C SER A 43 -3.16 -9.67 3.39
N VAL A 44 -3.14 -8.40 3.79
CA VAL A 44 -2.36 -7.36 3.12
C VAL A 44 -0.96 -7.36 3.72
N TYR A 45 0.03 -7.75 2.93
CA TYR A 45 1.40 -7.92 3.43
C TYR A 45 2.28 -6.72 3.21
N ARG A 46 2.18 -6.09 2.05
CA ARG A 46 3.05 -4.98 1.68
C ARG A 46 2.31 -3.96 0.84
N MET A 47 2.70 -2.71 1.03
CA MET A 47 2.27 -1.62 0.16
C MET A 47 3.45 -0.70 -0.08
N LYS A 48 3.53 -0.16 -1.29
CA LYS A 48 4.54 0.84 -1.61
C LYS A 48 4.02 1.74 -2.72
N GLY A 49 4.26 3.02 -2.57
CA GLY A 49 3.85 3.97 -3.59
C GLY A 49 3.90 5.40 -3.10
N TYR A 50 3.28 6.28 -3.86
CA TYR A 50 3.27 7.70 -3.60
C TYR A 50 1.85 8.14 -3.29
N VAL A 51 1.69 8.77 -2.14
CA VAL A 51 0.39 9.15 -1.61
C VAL A 51 0.31 10.67 -1.54
N PRO A 52 -0.72 11.28 -2.15
CA PRO A 52 -0.90 12.72 -2.05
C PRO A 52 -1.33 13.09 -0.63
N ILE A 53 -0.55 13.96 -0.01
CA ILE A 53 -0.79 14.40 1.36
C ILE A 53 -1.16 15.88 1.36
N GLU A 54 -2.19 16.24 2.09
CA GLU A 54 -2.64 17.63 2.20
C GLU A 54 -1.52 18.52 2.73
N GLY A 55 -1.33 19.67 2.09
CA GLY A 55 -0.31 20.62 2.48
C GLY A 55 1.11 20.28 2.05
N VAL A 56 1.29 19.17 1.36
CA VAL A 56 2.60 18.72 0.85
C VAL A 56 2.57 18.80 -0.67
N LYS A 57 3.59 19.43 -1.25
CA LYS A 57 3.62 19.73 -2.68
C LYS A 57 3.63 18.46 -3.54
N ASN A 58 4.50 17.51 -3.22
CA ASN A 58 4.64 16.28 -3.99
C ASN A 58 4.09 15.11 -3.18
N PRO A 59 3.53 14.09 -3.84
CA PRO A 59 3.11 12.88 -3.11
C PRO A 59 4.28 12.30 -2.33
N MET A 60 4.01 11.84 -1.12
CA MET A 60 5.03 11.26 -0.26
C MET A 60 5.19 9.78 -0.53
N LEU A 61 6.41 9.29 -0.43
CA LEU A 61 6.66 7.86 -0.51
C LEU A 61 6.12 7.20 0.75
N PHE A 62 5.24 6.23 0.55
CA PHE A 62 4.64 5.44 1.61
C PHE A 62 5.05 3.99 1.46
N GLN A 63 5.46 3.38 2.56
CA GLN A 63 5.80 1.97 2.60
C GLN A 63 5.12 1.30 3.79
N TYR A 64 4.59 0.13 3.56
CA TYR A 64 3.97 -0.69 4.57
C TYR A 64 4.46 -2.13 4.42
N ALA A 65 4.89 -2.72 5.51
CA ALA A 65 5.28 -4.12 5.52
C ALA A 65 4.93 -4.72 6.88
N TYR A 66 4.04 -5.70 6.86
CA TYR A 66 3.69 -6.48 8.05
C TYR A 66 3.39 -5.61 9.28
N GLY A 67 2.54 -4.62 9.10
CA GLY A 67 2.11 -3.73 10.19
C GLY A 67 2.99 -2.51 10.43
N MET A 68 4.13 -2.39 9.74
CA MET A 68 5.03 -1.26 9.92
C MET A 68 4.86 -0.24 8.80
N VAL A 69 4.70 1.02 9.18
CA VAL A 69 4.48 2.14 8.26
C VAL A 69 5.71 3.02 8.22
N GLN A 70 6.06 3.46 7.02
CA GLN A 70 7.14 4.42 6.82
C GLN A 70 6.72 5.47 5.80
N TRP A 71 6.96 6.73 6.12
CA TRP A 71 6.75 7.87 5.23
C TRP A 71 8.09 8.54 4.93
N LEU A 72 8.32 8.85 3.67
CA LEU A 72 9.52 9.58 3.26
C LEU A 72 9.12 10.70 2.31
N PRO A 73 9.70 11.90 2.49
CA PRO A 73 9.42 12.98 1.55
C PRO A 73 10.03 12.67 0.17
N GLU A 74 9.37 13.18 -0.86
CA GLU A 74 9.86 13.03 -2.22
C GLU A 74 9.99 14.41 -2.87
N PHE A 75 11.13 14.65 -3.50
CA PHE A 75 11.41 15.95 -4.12
C PHE A 75 10.98 16.00 -5.58
N ILE A 76 10.62 14.88 -6.16
CA ILE A 76 10.14 14.76 -7.53
C ILE A 76 8.64 14.52 -7.49
N ASN A 77 7.91 15.14 -8.42
CA ASN A 77 6.47 14.94 -8.50
C ASN A 77 6.18 13.60 -9.15
N MET A 78 6.03 12.57 -8.33
CA MET A 78 5.74 11.22 -8.76
C MET A 78 4.24 10.99 -8.94
N PRO A 79 3.82 10.12 -9.86
CA PRO A 79 2.41 9.79 -9.99
C PRO A 79 1.85 9.22 -8.68
N PRO A 80 0.64 9.63 -8.28
CA PRO A 80 0.06 9.20 -7.00
C PRO A 80 -0.53 7.79 -7.11
N LYS A 81 0.34 6.81 -7.09
CA LYS A 81 -0.02 5.40 -7.25
C LYS A 81 0.54 4.56 -6.11
N LEU A 82 -0.24 3.58 -5.71
CA LEU A 82 0.12 2.65 -4.63
C LEU A 82 -0.05 1.23 -5.12
N VAL A 83 0.95 0.40 -4.88
CA VAL A 83 0.86 -1.04 -5.14
C VAL A 83 0.61 -1.76 -3.82
N ILE A 84 -0.41 -2.60 -3.80
CA ILE A 84 -0.79 -3.42 -2.65
C ILE A 84 -0.50 -4.87 -3.00
N ILE A 85 0.16 -5.58 -2.09
CA ILE A 85 0.48 -6.99 -2.27
C ILE A 85 -0.06 -7.79 -1.09
N GLY A 86 -0.77 -8.87 -1.39
CA GLY A 86 -1.34 -9.73 -0.37
C GLY A 86 -2.22 -10.80 -0.95
N GLU A 87 -2.97 -11.45 -0.08
CA GLU A 87 -3.94 -12.47 -0.48
C GLU A 87 -5.34 -11.88 -0.50
N ASN A 88 -6.12 -12.26 -1.50
CA ASN A 88 -7.54 -11.84 -1.62
C ASN A 88 -7.73 -10.34 -1.55
N ILE A 89 -6.81 -9.61 -2.13
CA ILE A 89 -6.79 -8.15 -2.02
C ILE A 89 -7.80 -7.45 -2.93
N ALA A 90 -8.42 -8.17 -3.84
CA ALA A 90 -9.42 -7.58 -4.74
C ALA A 90 -10.62 -7.01 -3.99
N ASP A 91 -10.95 -7.58 -2.83
CA ASP A 91 -12.10 -7.16 -2.03
C ASP A 91 -11.76 -6.11 -0.97
N VAL A 92 -10.51 -5.71 -0.87
CA VAL A 92 -10.09 -4.71 0.11
C VAL A 92 -10.61 -3.34 -0.32
N LYS A 93 -11.25 -2.65 0.62
CA LYS A 93 -11.73 -1.29 0.38
C LYS A 93 -10.59 -0.30 0.45
N ILE A 94 -10.47 0.54 -0.55
CA ILE A 94 -9.37 1.49 -0.67
C ILE A 94 -9.85 2.89 -0.31
N ILE A 95 -9.09 3.58 0.51
CA ILE A 95 -9.36 4.97 0.86
C ILE A 95 -9.40 5.83 -0.42
N GLY A 96 -10.41 6.70 -0.52
CA GLY A 96 -10.53 7.61 -1.66
C GLY A 96 -10.97 6.97 -2.97
N VAL A 97 -11.27 5.68 -2.97
CA VAL A 97 -11.79 4.97 -4.15
C VAL A 97 -13.24 4.61 -3.89
N HIS A 98 -14.13 5.11 -4.72
CA HIS A 98 -15.58 4.93 -4.55
C HIS A 98 -16.18 4.06 -5.63
#